data_6c18dd8c14dffae4612538bc690a3127
#
_entry.id   6c18dd8c14dffae4612538bc690a3127
#
_cell.length_a   1.000
_cell.length_b   1.000
_cell.length_c   1.000
_cell.angle_alpha   90.00
_cell.angle_beta   90.00
_cell.angle_gamma   90.00
#
_symmetry.space_group_name_H-M   'P 1'
#
loop_
_entity.id
_entity.type
_entity.pdbx_description
1 polymer ?
#
loop_
_entity_poly.entity_id
_entity_poly.type
_entity_poly.pdbx_seq_one_letter_code
_entity_poly.pdbx_strand_id
1 'polypeptide(L)'
;MSKRILAALLLLLALSLCACAGKETPPAASSQPPAVSVIAPEPEPEPEPEPLPYVNPLTGEGCETDIGQNRPIAIMLNNLKKALPQLGVSQADIIYEAPAEGGITRMMAVFQSVEGVGDLGSVRSARDYYVSLALGHDAVFLHAGGSPQAYSAIKNWGVSALDCVNGPYEGTLFWRDSWRRKNMGLEHSVLTSGDTIQELLPTYSRLRLERKEGWQQDLTFLPEGEKAQGEPASRLEVTFSTYKTGVFTYEEDTGLYAVEEYGAPYVDGNTGEQVKVKNVLVLYTDVSSVAGDDAGRLKVRTTGTGKGLALCDGTVREITWSKSKNSSPLTYYTTDGQPLQLGVGSSYVNIVKNSADVSVT
;
A
#
# COMPACT_ATOMS: atom_id res chain seq x y z
N MET A 1 -3.29 -41.07 41.63
CA MET A 1 -2.10 -41.89 41.98
C MET A 1 -0.95 -41.25 41.21
N SER A 2 -0.14 -40.61 41.83
CA SER A 2 1.10 -40.90 42.59
C SER A 2 2.26 -40.39 41.75
N LYS A 3 2.79 -39.23 42.09
CA LYS A 3 3.96 -38.97 42.95
C LYS A 3 5.32 -39.16 42.26
N ARG A 4 6.04 -37.98 42.12
CA ARG A 4 7.34 -37.76 42.76
C ARG A 4 8.49 -38.46 42.05
N ILE A 5 9.66 -37.85 41.84
CA ILE A 5 10.76 -37.37 42.73
C ILE A 5 11.81 -36.71 41.81
N LEU A 6 12.30 -35.50 41.90
CA LEU A 6 13.18 -34.85 42.86
C LEU A 6 14.67 -35.18 42.69
N ALA A 7 15.46 -34.12 42.74
CA ALA A 7 16.81 -33.89 43.27
C ALA A 7 17.94 -33.84 42.23
N ALA A 8 18.67 -32.75 41.99
CA ALA A 8 19.53 -31.93 42.86
C ALA A 8 20.84 -32.64 43.24
N LEU A 9 21.97 -32.00 42.90
CA LEU A 9 23.26 -31.93 43.64
C LEU A 9 24.20 -31.04 42.84
N LEU A 10 24.56 -29.83 43.16
CA LEU A 10 25.25 -29.22 44.30
C LEU A 10 26.64 -29.79 44.58
N LEU A 11 27.60 -28.87 44.42
CA LEU A 11 28.75 -28.53 45.32
C LEU A 11 30.00 -29.38 45.20
N LEU A 12 31.16 -28.74 45.08
CA LEU A 12 32.22 -28.41 46.06
C LEU A 12 33.52 -28.16 45.30
N LEU A 13 34.11 -26.97 45.32
CA LEU A 13 34.97 -26.38 46.34
C LEU A 13 36.27 -27.17 46.63
N ALA A 14 37.41 -26.62 46.29
CA ALA A 14 38.60 -26.70 47.16
C ALA A 14 39.63 -25.61 46.82
N LEU A 15 39.84 -24.75 47.79
CA LEU A 15 41.02 -23.91 47.97
C LEU A 15 42.26 -24.77 48.25
N SER A 16 43.42 -24.34 47.76
CA SER A 16 44.66 -24.55 48.47
C SER A 16 45.66 -23.38 48.25
N LEU A 17 45.80 -22.64 49.30
CA LEU A 17 46.93 -21.70 49.51
C LEU A 17 48.21 -22.49 49.70
N CYS A 18 49.30 -21.98 49.10
CA CYS A 18 50.64 -22.16 49.68
C CYS A 18 51.47 -20.91 49.37
N ALA A 19 51.82 -20.23 50.45
CA ALA A 19 52.73 -19.12 50.46
C ALA A 19 54.20 -19.64 50.53
N CYS A 20 55.07 -19.01 49.73
CA CYS A 20 56.50 -18.97 50.09
C CYS A 20 57.10 -17.62 49.72
N ALA A 21 57.65 -16.96 50.72
CA ALA A 21 58.34 -15.69 50.62
C ALA A 21 59.73 -15.89 50.02
N GLY A 22 60.10 -15.04 49.06
CA GLY A 22 61.46 -14.86 48.57
C GLY A 22 61.72 -13.40 48.26
N LYS A 23 62.57 -12.76 49.03
CA LYS A 23 63.10 -11.42 48.76
C LYS A 23 64.09 -11.51 47.61
N GLU A 24 63.92 -10.67 46.58
CA GLU A 24 65.02 -10.25 45.72
C GLU A 24 64.80 -8.88 45.10
N THR A 25 65.85 -8.15 44.93
CA THR A 25 66.13 -6.77 44.57
C THR A 25 65.68 -6.38 43.20
N PRO A 26 65.36 -5.08 42.92
CA PRO A 26 64.86 -4.60 41.62
C PRO A 26 66.02 -4.45 40.63
N PRO A 27 65.87 -4.91 39.41
CA PRO A 27 66.69 -4.48 38.29
C PRO A 27 66.13 -3.22 37.58
N ALA A 28 67.07 -2.50 37.01
CA ALA A 28 67.04 -1.17 36.43
C ALA A 28 65.93 -0.93 35.43
N ALA A 29 65.49 0.31 35.44
CA ALA A 29 64.57 0.90 34.44
C ALA A 29 65.09 0.77 33.00
N SER A 30 64.40 0.00 32.17
CA SER A 30 64.55 0.01 30.73
C SER A 30 63.54 1.01 30.18
N SER A 31 64.03 2.12 29.68
CA SER A 31 63.22 3.10 28.93
C SER A 31 62.85 2.54 27.58
N GLN A 32 61.63 1.98 27.47
CA GLN A 32 60.98 1.78 26.15
C GLN A 32 60.36 3.11 25.65
N PRO A 33 60.58 3.48 24.40
CA PRO A 33 59.92 4.64 23.81
C PRO A 33 58.41 4.39 23.75
N PRO A 34 57.58 5.44 23.84
CA PRO A 34 56.11 5.29 23.79
C PRO A 34 55.70 4.65 22.46
N ALA A 35 54.90 3.59 22.54
CA ALA A 35 54.27 2.99 21.39
C ALA A 35 53.40 4.05 20.70
N VAL A 36 53.77 4.44 19.50
CA VAL A 36 52.92 5.26 18.62
C VAL A 36 51.73 4.39 18.25
N SER A 37 50.58 4.70 18.82
CA SER A 37 49.30 4.13 18.36
C SER A 37 49.09 4.59 16.92
N VAL A 38 49.31 3.70 15.96
CA VAL A 38 48.90 3.91 14.59
C VAL A 38 47.38 3.82 14.63
N ILE A 39 46.73 4.98 14.59
CA ILE A 39 45.28 5.06 14.34
C ILE A 39 45.08 4.48 12.94
N ALA A 40 44.38 3.34 12.84
CA ALA A 40 43.96 2.81 11.56
C ALA A 40 43.12 3.90 10.84
N PRO A 41 43.35 4.14 9.55
CA PRO A 41 42.50 5.09 8.80
C PRO A 41 41.05 4.68 8.95
N GLU A 42 40.22 5.67 9.25
CA GLU A 42 38.75 5.52 9.22
C GLU A 42 38.36 4.99 7.84
N PRO A 43 37.51 3.95 7.75
CA PRO A 43 37.10 3.44 6.45
C PRO A 43 36.50 4.60 5.62
N GLU A 44 36.97 4.74 4.38
CA GLU A 44 36.35 5.70 3.45
C GLU A 44 34.84 5.40 3.37
N PRO A 45 34.00 6.43 3.41
CA PRO A 45 32.55 6.21 3.25
C PRO A 45 32.31 5.48 1.93
N GLU A 46 31.49 4.43 1.98
CA GLU A 46 31.04 3.74 0.77
C GLU A 46 30.39 4.78 -0.15
N PRO A 47 30.71 4.75 -1.47
CA PRO A 47 30.08 5.68 -2.40
C PRO A 47 28.56 5.56 -2.34
N GLU A 48 27.87 6.68 -2.24
CA GLU A 48 26.42 6.71 -2.32
C GLU A 48 25.96 6.03 -3.62
N PRO A 49 24.93 5.16 -3.57
CA PRO A 49 24.43 4.48 -4.76
C PRO A 49 23.99 5.50 -5.81
N GLU A 50 24.39 5.29 -7.05
CA GLU A 50 23.96 6.17 -8.15
C GLU A 50 22.44 6.17 -8.28
N PRO A 51 21.79 7.34 -8.52
CA PRO A 51 20.35 7.42 -8.70
C PRO A 51 19.89 6.51 -9.84
N LEU A 52 18.78 5.80 -9.62
CA LEU A 52 18.20 4.94 -10.65
C LEU A 52 17.73 5.78 -11.85
N PRO A 53 17.88 5.28 -13.10
CA PRO A 53 17.69 6.08 -14.31
C PRO A 53 16.25 6.49 -14.61
N TYR A 54 15.27 5.78 -14.05
CA TYR A 54 13.84 6.02 -14.27
C TYR A 54 13.09 6.13 -12.95
N VAL A 55 11.85 6.63 -13.02
CA VAL A 55 10.99 6.86 -11.85
C VAL A 55 9.62 6.22 -12.10
N ASN A 56 9.10 5.51 -11.09
CA ASN A 56 7.73 5.06 -11.07
C ASN A 56 6.78 6.27 -10.93
N PRO A 57 5.93 6.56 -11.93
CA PRO A 57 5.08 7.75 -11.92
C PRO A 57 3.98 7.74 -10.87
N LEU A 58 3.73 6.60 -10.20
CA LEU A 58 2.70 6.48 -9.16
C LEU A 58 3.25 6.63 -7.74
N THR A 59 4.55 6.39 -7.54
CA THR A 59 5.19 6.44 -6.21
C THR A 59 6.35 7.43 -6.10
N GLY A 60 6.92 7.87 -7.23
CA GLY A 60 8.15 8.68 -7.24
C GLY A 60 9.43 7.87 -6.99
N GLU A 61 9.34 6.57 -6.75
CA GLU A 61 10.48 5.69 -6.50
C GLU A 61 11.31 5.47 -7.76
N GLY A 62 12.63 5.41 -7.58
CA GLY A 62 13.55 5.08 -8.67
C GLY A 62 13.34 3.64 -9.16
N CYS A 63 13.54 3.39 -10.46
CA CYS A 63 13.48 2.07 -11.07
C CYS A 63 14.54 1.90 -12.17
N GLU A 64 14.96 0.64 -12.39
CA GLU A 64 16.01 0.32 -13.38
C GLU A 64 15.49 0.36 -14.82
N THR A 65 14.20 0.08 -15.04
CA THR A 65 13.57 0.03 -16.35
C THR A 65 12.54 1.13 -16.52
N ASP A 66 12.38 1.65 -17.75
CA ASP A 66 11.34 2.63 -18.06
C ASP A 66 9.96 1.97 -18.08
N ILE A 67 9.27 2.05 -16.93
CA ILE A 67 7.89 1.59 -16.79
C ILE A 67 6.88 2.71 -16.96
N GLY A 68 7.32 3.96 -17.11
CA GLY A 68 6.46 5.15 -17.14
C GLY A 68 5.49 5.17 -18.31
N GLN A 69 5.85 4.57 -19.44
CA GLN A 69 5.01 4.47 -20.61
C GLN A 69 4.03 3.28 -20.58
N ASN A 70 4.20 2.35 -19.67
CA ASN A 70 3.29 1.23 -19.50
C ASN A 70 1.98 1.70 -18.86
N ARG A 71 0.87 1.13 -19.29
CA ARG A 71 -0.42 1.31 -18.61
C ARG A 71 -0.39 0.55 -17.29
N PRO A 72 -0.74 1.20 -16.18
CA PRO A 72 -0.86 0.51 -14.91
C PRO A 72 -2.01 -0.50 -14.92
N ILE A 73 -1.95 -1.44 -14.01
CA ILE A 73 -3.02 -2.39 -13.72
C ILE A 73 -3.84 -1.86 -12.55
N ALA A 74 -5.14 -1.70 -12.74
CA ALA A 74 -6.08 -1.40 -11.67
C ALA A 74 -6.96 -2.61 -11.39
N ILE A 75 -6.94 -3.14 -10.17
CA ILE A 75 -7.67 -4.35 -9.81
C ILE A 75 -8.64 -4.09 -8.65
N MET A 76 -9.90 -4.53 -8.83
CA MET A 76 -10.91 -4.44 -7.78
C MET A 76 -10.69 -5.49 -6.70
N LEU A 77 -10.54 -5.07 -5.46
CA LEU A 77 -10.33 -5.93 -4.31
C LEU A 77 -11.53 -5.92 -3.35
N ASN A 78 -11.73 -7.07 -2.74
CA ASN A 78 -12.72 -7.27 -1.70
C ASN A 78 -12.20 -6.66 -0.38
N ASN A 79 -13.06 -5.95 0.34
CA ASN A 79 -12.71 -5.44 1.67
C ASN A 79 -13.72 -5.84 2.75
N LEU A 80 -14.27 -7.04 2.65
CA LEU A 80 -15.08 -7.62 3.72
C LEU A 80 -14.17 -8.35 4.71
N LYS A 81 -14.44 -8.21 6.01
CA LYS A 81 -13.70 -8.93 7.07
C LYS A 81 -13.61 -10.44 6.78
N LYS A 82 -14.67 -11.05 6.24
CA LYS A 82 -14.71 -12.47 5.88
C LYS A 82 -13.72 -12.84 4.75
N ALA A 83 -13.30 -11.89 3.93
CA ALA A 83 -12.40 -12.12 2.80
C ALA A 83 -10.93 -11.87 3.14
N LEU A 84 -10.63 -11.47 4.36
CA LEU A 84 -9.26 -11.25 4.83
C LEU A 84 -8.52 -12.58 5.04
N PRO A 85 -7.18 -12.62 4.83
CA PRO A 85 -6.39 -11.54 4.27
C PRO A 85 -6.59 -11.38 2.76
N GLN A 86 -6.45 -10.15 2.25
CA GLN A 86 -6.23 -9.92 0.82
C GLN A 86 -4.80 -10.31 0.46
N LEU A 87 -4.56 -10.48 -0.85
CA LEU A 87 -3.29 -10.91 -1.41
C LEU A 87 -2.74 -9.81 -2.32
N GLY A 88 -1.45 -9.51 -2.19
CA GLY A 88 -0.72 -8.57 -3.03
C GLY A 88 -1.01 -7.09 -2.78
N VAL A 89 -1.78 -6.77 -1.76
CA VAL A 89 -2.22 -5.39 -1.49
C VAL A 89 -1.08 -4.50 -0.96
N SER A 90 -0.11 -5.07 -0.24
CA SER A 90 1.06 -4.36 0.29
C SER A 90 2.03 -3.87 -0.80
N GLN A 91 1.93 -4.45 -2.00
CA GLN A 91 2.78 -4.12 -3.15
C GLN A 91 2.12 -3.13 -4.12
N ALA A 92 0.90 -2.65 -3.80
CA ALA A 92 0.22 -1.67 -4.63
C ALA A 92 0.85 -0.28 -4.50
N ASP A 93 1.03 0.40 -5.63
CA ASP A 93 1.48 1.79 -5.66
C ASP A 93 0.43 2.72 -5.07
N ILE A 94 -0.85 2.49 -5.42
CA ILE A 94 -1.97 3.27 -4.88
C ILE A 94 -3.12 2.33 -4.51
N ILE A 95 -3.64 2.48 -3.29
CA ILE A 95 -4.86 1.83 -2.84
C ILE A 95 -5.97 2.88 -2.74
N TYR A 96 -7.08 2.67 -3.44
CA TYR A 96 -8.31 3.45 -3.26
C TYR A 96 -9.30 2.66 -2.44
N GLU A 97 -9.83 3.26 -1.39
CA GLU A 97 -10.95 2.72 -0.62
C GLU A 97 -12.14 3.70 -0.66
N ALA A 98 -13.32 3.18 -0.94
CA ALA A 98 -14.54 3.97 -0.97
C ALA A 98 -15.74 3.16 -0.45
N PRO A 99 -16.80 3.83 0.06
CA PRO A 99 -18.03 3.19 0.48
C PRO A 99 -18.67 2.38 -0.64
N ALA A 100 -19.26 1.27 -0.26
CA ALA A 100 -20.09 0.44 -1.11
C ALA A 100 -21.44 0.15 -0.41
N GLU A 101 -22.27 -0.64 -1.05
CA GLU A 101 -23.57 -1.02 -0.51
C GLU A 101 -23.47 -1.73 0.85
N GLY A 102 -24.48 -1.60 1.69
CA GLY A 102 -24.57 -2.31 2.96
C GLY A 102 -23.61 -1.82 4.06
N GLY A 103 -23.05 -0.62 3.92
CA GLY A 103 -22.10 -0.06 4.90
C GLY A 103 -20.70 -0.65 4.85
N ILE A 104 -20.40 -1.48 3.85
CA ILE A 104 -19.06 -2.00 3.59
C ILE A 104 -18.26 -1.01 2.73
N THR A 105 -16.98 -1.28 2.57
CA THR A 105 -16.13 -0.63 1.56
C THR A 105 -15.68 -1.64 0.51
N ARG A 106 -15.16 -1.12 -0.59
CA ARG A 106 -14.35 -1.87 -1.56
C ARG A 106 -13.03 -1.16 -1.73
N MET A 107 -12.09 -1.89 -2.30
CA MET A 107 -10.79 -1.34 -2.67
C MET A 107 -10.54 -1.50 -4.16
N MET A 108 -9.69 -0.64 -4.68
CA MET A 108 -9.02 -0.80 -5.96
C MET A 108 -7.54 -0.56 -5.75
N ALA A 109 -6.73 -1.56 -6.02
CA ALA A 109 -5.28 -1.44 -6.02
C ALA A 109 -4.80 -1.11 -7.43
N VAL A 110 -3.83 -0.20 -7.53
CA VAL A 110 -3.20 0.23 -8.79
C VAL A 110 -1.72 -0.08 -8.72
N PHE A 111 -1.20 -0.72 -9.76
CA PHE A 111 0.19 -1.14 -9.90
C PHE A 111 0.74 -0.58 -11.21
N GLN A 112 1.82 0.16 -11.18
CA GLN A 112 2.55 0.58 -12.39
C GLN A 112 3.25 -0.60 -13.04
N SER A 113 3.75 -1.53 -12.21
CA SER A 113 4.26 -2.84 -12.59
C SER A 113 3.69 -3.90 -11.67
N VAL A 114 3.40 -5.08 -12.20
CA VAL A 114 3.01 -6.27 -11.41
C VAL A 114 4.15 -7.29 -11.32
N GLU A 115 5.35 -6.90 -11.70
CA GLU A 115 6.54 -7.74 -11.60
C GLU A 115 6.85 -8.06 -10.14
N GLY A 116 7.05 -9.33 -9.83
CA GLY A 116 7.30 -9.80 -8.47
C GLY A 116 6.08 -9.73 -7.54
N VAL A 117 4.92 -9.31 -8.03
CA VAL A 117 3.67 -9.37 -7.28
C VAL A 117 3.10 -10.78 -7.37
N GLY A 118 2.94 -11.45 -6.23
CA GLY A 118 2.38 -12.80 -6.15
C GLY A 118 0.89 -12.85 -6.53
N ASP A 119 0.12 -13.66 -5.80
CA ASP A 119 -1.33 -13.72 -5.98
C ASP A 119 -1.99 -12.38 -5.67
N LEU A 120 -3.03 -12.04 -6.43
CA LEU A 120 -3.81 -10.81 -6.28
C LEU A 120 -5.28 -11.13 -6.04
N GLY A 121 -5.83 -10.61 -4.95
CA GLY A 121 -7.25 -10.79 -4.67
C GLY A 121 -7.64 -10.82 -3.19
N SER A 122 -8.87 -11.22 -2.88
CA SER A 122 -9.90 -11.70 -3.83
C SER A 122 -10.46 -10.56 -4.67
N VAL A 123 -10.56 -10.83 -5.98
CA VAL A 123 -11.07 -9.84 -6.96
C VAL A 123 -12.58 -9.68 -6.82
N ARG A 124 -13.06 -8.45 -6.92
CA ARG A 124 -14.48 -8.10 -6.69
C ARG A 124 -15.10 -7.27 -7.81
N SER A 125 -16.40 -7.05 -7.64
CA SER A 125 -17.24 -6.39 -8.64
C SER A 125 -16.93 -4.90 -8.77
N ALA A 126 -16.87 -4.43 -10.00
CA ALA A 126 -16.71 -3.03 -10.35
C ALA A 126 -17.89 -2.16 -9.89
N ARG A 127 -17.60 -0.88 -9.62
CA ARG A 127 -18.54 0.21 -9.47
C ARG A 127 -18.10 1.36 -10.40
N ASP A 128 -19.02 2.15 -10.88
CA ASP A 128 -18.75 3.22 -11.85
C ASP A 128 -17.73 4.26 -11.36
N TYR A 129 -17.71 4.57 -10.08
CA TYR A 129 -16.71 5.47 -9.49
C TYR A 129 -15.30 4.87 -9.54
N TYR A 130 -15.12 3.56 -9.37
CA TYR A 130 -13.82 2.90 -9.57
C TYR A 130 -13.43 2.81 -11.05
N VAL A 131 -14.42 2.62 -11.94
CA VAL A 131 -14.17 2.72 -13.40
C VAL A 131 -13.64 4.10 -13.77
N SER A 132 -14.20 5.18 -13.16
CA SER A 132 -13.70 6.54 -13.33
C SER A 132 -12.26 6.73 -12.83
N LEU A 133 -11.93 6.18 -11.67
CA LEU A 133 -10.57 6.24 -11.12
C LEU A 133 -9.57 5.47 -12.00
N ALA A 134 -9.88 4.24 -12.38
CA ALA A 134 -9.04 3.44 -13.26
C ALA A 134 -8.79 4.12 -14.61
N LEU A 135 -9.85 4.73 -15.20
CA LEU A 135 -9.74 5.48 -16.44
C LEU A 135 -8.86 6.73 -16.30
N GLY A 136 -8.88 7.37 -15.13
CA GLY A 136 -8.01 8.50 -14.81
C GLY A 136 -6.52 8.14 -14.80
N HIS A 137 -6.18 6.89 -14.51
CA HIS A 137 -4.83 6.35 -14.62
C HIS A 137 -4.51 5.80 -16.01
N ASP A 138 -5.45 5.82 -16.95
CA ASP A 138 -5.36 5.08 -18.22
C ASP A 138 -5.08 3.57 -18.01
N ALA A 139 -5.54 3.02 -16.89
CA ALA A 139 -5.22 1.66 -16.46
C ALA A 139 -5.94 0.58 -17.29
N VAL A 140 -5.36 -0.62 -17.31
CA VAL A 140 -6.09 -1.85 -17.63
C VAL A 140 -6.85 -2.27 -16.37
N PHE A 141 -8.18 -2.40 -16.46
CA PHE A 141 -9.04 -2.57 -15.30
C PHE A 141 -9.51 -4.03 -15.13
N LEU A 142 -9.11 -4.67 -14.05
CA LEU A 142 -9.42 -6.05 -13.71
C LEU A 142 -10.51 -6.13 -12.64
N HIS A 143 -11.57 -6.91 -12.89
CA HIS A 143 -12.68 -7.05 -11.95
C HIS A 143 -13.43 -8.37 -12.10
N ALA A 144 -14.25 -8.71 -11.11
CA ALA A 144 -15.10 -9.89 -11.12
C ALA A 144 -16.56 -9.49 -10.96
N GLY A 145 -17.25 -9.33 -12.09
CA GLY A 145 -18.61 -8.81 -12.12
C GLY A 145 -18.68 -7.29 -11.91
N GLY A 146 -19.88 -6.72 -11.93
CA GLY A 146 -20.07 -5.28 -11.78
C GLY A 146 -21.52 -4.87 -11.56
N SER A 147 -21.73 -3.62 -11.11
CA SER A 147 -23.05 -3.01 -11.12
C SER A 147 -23.49 -2.67 -12.56
N PRO A 148 -24.79 -2.54 -12.83
CA PRO A 148 -25.27 -2.04 -14.13
C PRO A 148 -24.62 -0.70 -14.52
N GLN A 149 -24.43 0.19 -13.53
CA GLN A 149 -23.77 1.48 -13.73
C GLN A 149 -22.31 1.31 -14.13
N ALA A 150 -21.59 0.36 -13.52
CA ALA A 150 -20.20 0.06 -13.88
C ALA A 150 -20.08 -0.48 -15.31
N TYR A 151 -20.95 -1.40 -15.72
CA TYR A 151 -20.96 -1.91 -17.11
C TYR A 151 -21.30 -0.82 -18.12
N SER A 152 -22.25 0.05 -17.80
CA SER A 152 -22.56 1.23 -18.62
C SER A 152 -21.35 2.16 -18.75
N ALA A 153 -20.66 2.43 -17.64
CA ALA A 153 -19.44 3.26 -17.61
C ALA A 153 -18.31 2.64 -18.44
N ILE A 154 -18.02 1.36 -18.25
CA ILE A 154 -16.98 0.63 -19.01
C ILE A 154 -17.24 0.76 -20.52
N LYS A 155 -18.48 0.50 -20.96
CA LYS A 155 -18.87 0.59 -22.36
C LYS A 155 -18.80 2.02 -22.89
N ASN A 156 -19.43 2.96 -22.19
CA ASN A 156 -19.62 4.32 -22.72
C ASN A 156 -18.34 5.16 -22.65
N TRP A 157 -17.42 4.86 -21.71
CA TRP A 157 -16.14 5.57 -21.57
C TRP A 157 -14.99 4.85 -22.26
N GLY A 158 -15.24 3.67 -22.87
CA GLY A 158 -14.24 2.93 -23.62
C GLY A 158 -13.10 2.40 -22.76
N VAL A 159 -13.42 1.88 -21.56
CA VAL A 159 -12.43 1.37 -20.62
C VAL A 159 -11.94 -0.01 -21.03
N SER A 160 -10.62 -0.23 -21.02
CA SER A 160 -10.04 -1.55 -21.20
C SER A 160 -10.24 -2.37 -19.93
N ALA A 161 -11.34 -3.10 -19.85
CA ALA A 161 -11.74 -3.88 -18.69
C ALA A 161 -11.73 -5.38 -19.00
N LEU A 162 -11.22 -6.18 -18.06
CA LEU A 162 -11.18 -7.64 -18.11
C LEU A 162 -12.00 -8.18 -16.93
N ASP A 163 -13.15 -8.77 -17.26
CA ASP A 163 -14.15 -9.24 -16.28
C ASP A 163 -14.11 -10.77 -16.15
N CYS A 164 -13.76 -11.25 -14.97
CA CYS A 164 -13.80 -12.68 -14.65
C CYS A 164 -15.17 -13.33 -14.82
N VAL A 165 -16.26 -12.59 -14.55
CA VAL A 165 -17.62 -13.19 -14.47
C VAL A 165 -18.33 -13.18 -15.82
N ASN A 166 -18.24 -12.08 -16.57
CA ASN A 166 -18.95 -11.91 -17.83
C ASN A 166 -18.01 -11.85 -19.05
N GLY A 167 -16.70 -12.09 -18.83
CA GLY A 167 -15.70 -12.23 -19.88
C GLY A 167 -15.19 -13.66 -20.01
N PRO A 168 -14.36 -13.95 -21.01
CA PRO A 168 -13.80 -15.28 -21.25
C PRO A 168 -12.51 -15.55 -20.45
N TYR A 169 -12.36 -14.94 -19.28
CA TYR A 169 -11.08 -14.88 -18.57
C TYR A 169 -11.00 -15.78 -17.34
N GLU A 170 -12.13 -16.37 -16.87
CA GLU A 170 -12.11 -17.39 -15.81
C GLU A 170 -11.48 -18.67 -16.33
N GLY A 171 -10.52 -19.22 -15.59
CA GLY A 171 -9.72 -20.39 -16.00
C GLY A 171 -8.47 -20.04 -16.83
N THR A 172 -8.25 -18.75 -17.11
CA THR A 172 -7.03 -18.23 -17.76
C THR A 172 -6.41 -17.11 -16.93
N LEU A 173 -6.81 -15.86 -17.13
CA LEU A 173 -6.34 -14.70 -16.36
C LEU A 173 -6.78 -14.75 -14.89
N PHE A 174 -7.95 -15.33 -14.62
CA PHE A 174 -8.48 -15.48 -13.28
C PHE A 174 -8.79 -16.93 -12.97
N TRP A 175 -8.64 -17.29 -11.69
CA TRP A 175 -9.09 -18.59 -11.19
C TRP A 175 -9.87 -18.44 -9.89
N ARG A 176 -10.56 -19.50 -9.49
CA ARG A 176 -11.20 -19.57 -8.19
C ARG A 176 -10.39 -20.45 -7.26
N ASP A 177 -9.81 -19.83 -6.24
CA ASP A 177 -9.12 -20.56 -5.20
C ASP A 177 -10.08 -21.52 -4.47
N SER A 178 -9.73 -22.79 -4.43
CA SER A 178 -10.59 -23.85 -3.91
C SER A 178 -10.80 -23.76 -2.40
N TRP A 179 -9.76 -23.34 -1.66
CA TRP A 179 -9.85 -23.18 -0.21
C TRP A 179 -10.73 -21.99 0.15
N ARG A 180 -10.53 -20.84 -0.48
CA ARG A 180 -11.36 -19.63 -0.30
C ARG A 180 -12.81 -19.93 -0.68
N ARG A 181 -13.03 -20.60 -1.82
CA ARG A 181 -14.37 -20.98 -2.26
C ARG A 181 -15.09 -21.85 -1.20
N LYS A 182 -14.40 -22.82 -0.62
CA LYS A 182 -14.95 -23.73 0.40
C LYS A 182 -15.17 -23.04 1.74
N ASN A 183 -14.23 -22.19 2.19
CA ASN A 183 -14.21 -21.68 3.56
C ASN A 183 -14.77 -20.25 3.67
N MET A 184 -14.65 -19.44 2.62
CA MET A 184 -15.11 -18.05 2.61
C MET A 184 -16.36 -17.85 1.75
N GLY A 185 -16.56 -18.66 0.71
CA GLY A 185 -17.64 -18.59 -0.26
C GLY A 185 -17.18 -18.22 -1.66
N LEU A 186 -18.03 -18.53 -2.66
CA LEU A 186 -17.76 -18.34 -4.08
C LEU A 186 -17.32 -16.91 -4.40
N GLU A 187 -17.97 -15.93 -3.79
CA GLU A 187 -17.75 -14.49 -4.03
C GLU A 187 -16.42 -13.94 -3.46
N HIS A 188 -15.71 -14.74 -2.67
CA HIS A 188 -14.42 -14.37 -2.06
C HIS A 188 -13.25 -15.19 -2.62
N SER A 189 -13.46 -15.92 -3.73
CA SER A 189 -12.50 -16.92 -4.23
C SER A 189 -11.78 -16.55 -5.53
N VAL A 190 -12.15 -15.46 -6.20
CA VAL A 190 -11.51 -15.06 -7.46
C VAL A 190 -10.14 -14.48 -7.18
N LEU A 191 -9.12 -15.05 -7.79
CA LEU A 191 -7.73 -14.59 -7.75
C LEU A 191 -7.19 -14.40 -9.17
N THR A 192 -6.11 -13.64 -9.27
CA THR A 192 -5.15 -13.58 -10.36
C THR A 192 -3.75 -13.49 -9.76
N SER A 193 -2.69 -13.32 -10.54
CA SER A 193 -1.33 -13.06 -10.04
C SER A 193 -0.57 -12.10 -10.96
N GLY A 194 0.50 -11.51 -10.44
CA GLY A 194 1.40 -10.67 -11.23
C GLY A 194 1.95 -11.43 -12.43
N ASP A 195 2.44 -12.63 -12.24
CA ASP A 195 2.98 -13.49 -13.31
C ASP A 195 1.93 -13.78 -14.39
N THR A 196 0.72 -14.16 -13.99
CA THR A 196 -0.38 -14.43 -14.92
C THR A 196 -0.76 -13.19 -15.73
N ILE A 197 -0.77 -12.03 -15.10
CA ILE A 197 -1.04 -10.75 -15.77
C ILE A 197 0.06 -10.44 -16.79
N GLN A 198 1.33 -10.55 -16.42
CA GLN A 198 2.47 -10.30 -17.31
C GLN A 198 2.49 -11.24 -18.51
N GLU A 199 2.20 -12.52 -18.31
CA GLU A 199 2.19 -13.53 -19.36
C GLU A 199 1.03 -13.31 -20.35
N LEU A 200 -0.18 -13.06 -19.85
CA LEU A 200 -1.39 -13.10 -20.68
C LEU A 200 -1.77 -11.76 -21.31
N LEU A 201 -1.57 -10.61 -20.66
CA LEU A 201 -2.02 -9.35 -21.25
C LEU A 201 -1.41 -9.06 -22.62
N PRO A 202 -0.12 -9.35 -22.89
CA PRO A 202 0.45 -9.16 -24.24
C PRO A 202 -0.19 -10.04 -25.32
N THR A 203 -0.83 -11.16 -24.95
CA THR A 203 -1.51 -12.05 -25.89
C THR A 203 -2.88 -11.53 -26.36
N TYR A 204 -3.44 -10.54 -25.67
CA TYR A 204 -4.73 -9.97 -26.01
C TYR A 204 -4.61 -8.86 -27.05
N SER A 205 -4.62 -9.22 -28.32
CA SER A 205 -4.32 -8.35 -29.48
C SER A 205 -5.12 -7.03 -29.58
N ARG A 206 -6.24 -6.92 -28.87
CA ARG A 206 -7.08 -5.71 -28.83
C ARG A 206 -6.79 -4.83 -27.59
N LEU A 207 -5.91 -5.28 -26.71
CA LEU A 207 -5.55 -4.57 -25.50
C LEU A 207 -4.32 -3.69 -25.76
N ARG A 208 -4.44 -2.40 -25.57
CA ARG A 208 -3.31 -1.49 -25.56
C ARG A 208 -2.60 -1.59 -24.22
N LEU A 209 -1.29 -1.79 -24.23
CA LEU A 209 -0.45 -1.92 -23.01
C LEU A 209 0.36 -0.66 -22.72
N GLU A 210 0.58 0.18 -23.70
CA GLU A 210 1.24 1.47 -23.52
C GLU A 210 0.21 2.57 -23.26
N ARG A 211 0.61 3.64 -22.58
CA ARG A 211 -0.20 4.84 -22.36
C ARG A 211 -0.55 5.52 -23.67
N LYS A 212 -1.63 6.27 -23.68
CA LYS A 212 -1.97 7.12 -24.84
C LYS A 212 -0.90 8.18 -25.01
N GLU A 213 -0.57 8.49 -26.26
CA GLU A 213 0.28 9.63 -26.57
C GLU A 213 -0.23 10.91 -25.89
N GLY A 214 0.69 11.62 -25.23
CA GLY A 214 0.38 12.84 -24.48
C GLY A 214 -0.34 12.64 -23.14
N TRP A 215 -0.59 11.40 -22.70
CA TRP A 215 -1.08 11.16 -21.35
C TRP A 215 0.07 11.34 -20.36
N GLN A 216 -0.18 12.05 -19.27
CA GLN A 216 0.77 12.26 -18.20
C GLN A 216 0.11 12.01 -16.84
N GLN A 217 0.87 11.46 -15.91
CA GLN A 217 0.49 11.39 -14.50
C GLN A 217 0.81 12.76 -13.87
N ASP A 218 -0.21 13.35 -13.23
CA ASP A 218 -0.09 14.67 -12.61
C ASP A 218 0.29 14.58 -11.10
N LEU A 219 0.89 13.47 -10.65
CA LEU A 219 1.44 13.38 -9.30
C LEU A 219 2.82 13.99 -9.25
N THR A 220 3.09 14.72 -8.19
CA THR A 220 4.41 15.32 -7.89
C THR A 220 4.90 14.79 -6.55
N PHE A 221 6.20 14.61 -6.41
CA PHE A 221 6.81 14.03 -5.23
C PHE A 221 7.83 14.99 -4.61
N LEU A 222 8.03 14.85 -3.32
CA LEU A 222 9.06 15.57 -2.59
C LEU A 222 10.44 15.19 -3.13
N PRO A 223 11.37 16.12 -3.24
CA PRO A 223 12.76 15.83 -3.50
C PRO A 223 13.35 14.89 -2.44
N GLU A 224 14.38 14.15 -2.81
CA GLU A 224 15.08 13.25 -1.91
C GLU A 224 15.58 14.00 -0.65
N GLY A 225 15.36 13.42 0.52
CA GLY A 225 15.75 14.01 1.80
C GLY A 225 14.81 15.10 2.33
N GLU A 226 13.85 15.57 1.53
CA GLU A 226 12.84 16.52 2.01
C GLU A 226 11.68 15.81 2.70
N LYS A 227 11.12 16.46 3.73
CA LYS A 227 9.97 15.97 4.50
C LYS A 227 8.73 16.82 4.24
N ALA A 228 7.59 16.15 4.31
CA ALA A 228 6.29 16.82 4.19
C ALA A 228 6.11 17.89 5.27
N GLN A 229 5.50 19.00 4.89
CA GLN A 229 5.16 20.11 5.80
C GLN A 229 3.70 20.00 6.22
N GLY A 230 3.41 20.19 7.52
CA GLY A 230 2.05 20.13 8.06
C GLY A 230 2.06 20.24 9.58
N GLU A 231 0.85 20.12 10.17
CA GLU A 231 0.69 20.00 11.62
C GLU A 231 1.04 18.57 12.05
N PRO A 232 1.61 18.35 13.25
CA PRO A 232 1.91 17.01 13.73
C PRO A 232 0.67 16.12 13.74
N ALA A 233 0.82 14.88 13.22
CA ALA A 233 -0.27 13.90 13.16
C ALA A 233 0.27 12.49 13.12
N SER A 234 0.24 11.82 14.26
CA SER A 234 0.74 10.44 14.38
C SER A 234 -0.29 9.36 14.06
N ARG A 235 -1.59 9.73 14.06
CA ARG A 235 -2.68 8.77 13.87
C ARG A 235 -3.86 9.42 13.13
N LEU A 236 -4.42 8.65 12.20
CA LEU A 236 -5.65 8.97 11.48
C LEU A 236 -6.65 7.84 11.66
N GLU A 237 -7.89 8.16 11.98
CA GLU A 237 -9.03 7.23 11.94
C GLU A 237 -10.07 7.73 10.94
N VAL A 238 -10.49 6.85 10.04
CA VAL A 238 -11.47 7.13 8.99
C VAL A 238 -12.68 6.22 9.18
N THR A 239 -13.80 6.76 9.63
CA THR A 239 -15.04 6.01 9.84
C THR A 239 -15.92 6.06 8.58
N PHE A 240 -15.96 4.97 7.84
CA PHE A 240 -16.84 4.81 6.67
C PHE A 240 -18.29 4.48 7.06
N SER A 241 -18.44 3.66 8.09
CA SER A 241 -19.74 3.21 8.62
C SER A 241 -19.59 2.65 10.03
N THR A 242 -20.69 2.19 10.63
CA THR A 242 -20.68 1.45 11.91
C THR A 242 -19.91 0.13 11.86
N TYR A 243 -19.62 -0.38 10.66
CA TYR A 243 -18.93 -1.66 10.46
C TYR A 243 -17.47 -1.50 10.02
N LYS A 244 -17.12 -0.32 9.53
CA LYS A 244 -15.84 -0.13 8.85
C LYS A 244 -15.18 1.17 9.28
N THR A 245 -14.06 1.01 9.95
CA THR A 245 -13.10 2.08 10.27
C THR A 245 -11.72 1.62 9.79
N GLY A 246 -11.04 2.47 9.06
CA GLY A 246 -9.63 2.33 8.72
C GLY A 246 -8.80 3.16 9.69
N VAL A 247 -7.67 2.65 10.12
CA VAL A 247 -6.74 3.33 11.03
C VAL A 247 -5.36 3.33 10.43
N PHE A 248 -4.68 4.47 10.54
CA PHE A 248 -3.34 4.68 10.01
C PHE A 248 -2.48 5.27 11.12
N THR A 249 -1.45 4.53 11.54
CA THR A 249 -0.54 4.96 12.62
C THR A 249 0.86 5.16 12.06
N TYR A 250 1.41 6.36 12.24
CA TYR A 250 2.76 6.69 11.79
C TYR A 250 3.81 5.98 12.65
N GLU A 251 4.78 5.38 12.00
CA GLU A 251 5.94 4.75 12.61
C GLU A 251 7.19 5.58 12.25
N GLU A 252 7.80 6.20 13.23
CA GLU A 252 8.95 7.10 13.03
C GLU A 252 10.18 6.38 12.48
N ASP A 253 10.39 5.11 12.85
CA ASP A 253 11.52 4.29 12.43
C ASP A 253 11.47 3.88 10.95
N THR A 254 10.26 3.71 10.40
CA THR A 254 10.06 3.36 9.00
C THR A 254 9.69 4.56 8.13
N GLY A 255 9.16 5.63 8.74
CA GLY A 255 8.60 6.77 8.02
C GLY A 255 7.30 6.46 7.28
N LEU A 256 6.60 5.38 7.66
CA LEU A 256 5.40 4.88 7.01
C LEU A 256 4.21 4.88 7.98
N TYR A 257 3.01 4.81 7.42
CA TYR A 257 1.77 4.60 8.16
C TYR A 257 1.37 3.13 8.12
N ALA A 258 1.37 2.46 9.27
CA ALA A 258 0.82 1.12 9.45
C ALA A 258 -0.70 1.15 9.39
N VAL A 259 -1.29 0.26 8.58
CA VAL A 259 -2.74 0.22 8.32
C VAL A 259 -3.40 -0.83 9.21
N GLU A 260 -4.52 -0.45 9.84
CA GLU A 260 -5.41 -1.37 10.55
C GLU A 260 -6.80 -1.36 9.91
N GLU A 261 -7.39 -2.54 9.84
CA GLU A 261 -8.71 -2.80 9.31
C GLU A 261 -9.53 -3.61 10.31
N TYR A 262 -10.78 -3.24 10.56
CA TYR A 262 -11.65 -3.97 11.48
C TYR A 262 -11.07 -4.16 12.90
N GLY A 263 -10.27 -3.18 13.37
CA GLY A 263 -9.66 -3.19 14.70
C GLY A 263 -8.48 -4.17 14.85
N ALA A 264 -7.83 -4.53 13.75
CA ALA A 264 -6.65 -5.40 13.72
C ALA A 264 -5.67 -4.94 12.64
N PRO A 265 -4.38 -5.29 12.75
CA PRO A 265 -3.41 -5.07 11.67
C PRO A 265 -3.93 -5.58 10.33
N TYR A 266 -3.85 -4.73 9.29
CA TYR A 266 -4.21 -5.13 7.94
C TYR A 266 -3.03 -5.86 7.29
N VAL A 267 -3.13 -7.18 7.23
CA VAL A 267 -2.03 -8.06 6.82
C VAL A 267 -2.24 -8.50 5.37
N ASP A 268 -1.19 -8.45 4.57
CA ASP A 268 -1.15 -9.04 3.24
C ASP A 268 -0.95 -10.57 3.36
N GLY A 269 -1.79 -11.32 2.69
CA GLY A 269 -1.75 -12.78 2.76
C GLY A 269 -0.59 -13.43 2.00
N ASN A 270 0.10 -12.72 1.10
CA ASN A 270 1.29 -13.22 0.41
C ASN A 270 2.52 -13.15 1.32
N THR A 271 2.69 -12.03 2.02
CA THR A 271 3.89 -11.74 2.81
C THR A 271 3.73 -12.09 4.29
N GLY A 272 2.50 -12.04 4.79
CA GLY A 272 2.21 -12.13 6.22
C GLY A 272 2.54 -10.85 7.00
N GLU A 273 2.96 -9.79 6.31
CA GLU A 273 3.32 -8.50 6.90
C GLU A 273 2.14 -7.52 6.91
N GLN A 274 2.17 -6.60 7.85
CA GLN A 274 1.20 -5.51 7.91
C GLN A 274 1.40 -4.54 6.75
N VAL A 275 0.32 -4.16 6.09
CA VAL A 275 0.33 -3.14 5.03
C VAL A 275 0.77 -1.81 5.62
N LYS A 276 1.75 -1.18 5.00
CA LYS A 276 2.26 0.15 5.33
C LYS A 276 2.32 0.99 4.08
N VAL A 277 2.06 2.28 4.22
CA VAL A 277 2.07 3.23 3.10
C VAL A 277 2.77 4.53 3.49
N LYS A 278 3.34 5.22 2.50
CA LYS A 278 4.02 6.49 2.71
C LYS A 278 3.05 7.65 2.88
N ASN A 279 2.00 7.68 2.04
CA ASN A 279 1.03 8.77 2.00
C ASN A 279 -0.37 8.25 2.34
N VAL A 280 -1.10 8.97 3.17
CA VAL A 280 -2.52 8.71 3.43
C VAL A 280 -3.32 9.95 3.05
N LEU A 281 -4.28 9.77 2.12
CA LEU A 281 -5.15 10.85 1.69
C LEU A 281 -6.60 10.55 2.11
N VAL A 282 -7.32 11.59 2.50
CA VAL A 282 -8.76 11.55 2.75
C VAL A 282 -9.42 12.56 1.82
N LEU A 283 -10.32 12.08 0.95
CA LEU A 283 -11.01 12.90 -0.03
C LEU A 283 -12.51 12.96 0.30
N TYR A 284 -12.96 14.11 0.73
CA TYR A 284 -14.38 14.35 1.02
C TYR A 284 -15.16 14.57 -0.27
N THR A 285 -16.28 13.86 -0.41
CA THR A 285 -17.13 13.98 -1.59
C THR A 285 -18.60 13.68 -1.31
N ASP A 286 -19.45 13.87 -2.34
CA ASP A 286 -20.86 13.54 -2.26
C ASP A 286 -21.04 12.03 -2.44
N VAL A 287 -21.69 11.40 -1.45
CA VAL A 287 -22.08 10.00 -1.46
C VAL A 287 -23.57 9.90 -1.18
N SER A 288 -24.32 9.25 -2.05
CA SER A 288 -25.76 9.05 -1.92
C SER A 288 -26.20 7.68 -2.43
N SER A 289 -27.34 7.20 -1.99
CA SER A 289 -27.94 5.98 -2.53
C SER A 289 -28.44 6.21 -3.96
N VAL A 290 -28.36 5.19 -4.79
CA VAL A 290 -28.97 5.19 -6.13
C VAL A 290 -30.49 5.06 -5.95
N ALA A 291 -31.25 6.03 -6.44
CA ALA A 291 -32.71 6.03 -6.32
C ALA A 291 -33.32 4.81 -7.03
N GLY A 292 -34.22 4.10 -6.33
CA GLY A 292 -34.90 2.92 -6.88
C GLY A 292 -34.03 1.69 -7.07
N ASP A 293 -32.86 1.63 -6.45
CA ASP A 293 -31.97 0.47 -6.49
C ASP A 293 -32.15 -0.40 -5.24
N ASP A 294 -32.87 -1.52 -5.38
CA ASP A 294 -33.13 -2.46 -4.29
C ASP A 294 -31.85 -3.13 -3.73
N ALA A 295 -30.75 -3.09 -4.47
CA ALA A 295 -29.45 -3.59 -3.99
C ALA A 295 -28.70 -2.58 -3.13
N GLY A 296 -29.26 -1.37 -2.90
CA GLY A 296 -28.70 -0.33 -2.05
C GLY A 296 -27.37 0.25 -2.52
N ARG A 297 -27.14 0.24 -3.85
CA ARG A 297 -25.88 0.74 -4.42
C ARG A 297 -25.72 2.24 -4.19
N LEU A 298 -24.48 2.67 -4.16
CA LEU A 298 -24.11 4.05 -3.91
C LEU A 298 -23.66 4.75 -5.21
N LYS A 299 -23.95 6.04 -5.28
CA LYS A 299 -23.34 6.99 -6.18
C LYS A 299 -22.28 7.75 -5.40
N VAL A 300 -21.03 7.63 -5.83
CA VAL A 300 -19.86 8.33 -5.26
C VAL A 300 -19.35 9.28 -6.32
N ARG A 301 -19.30 10.57 -6.02
CA ARG A 301 -18.82 11.59 -6.96
C ARG A 301 -17.29 11.57 -6.98
N THR A 302 -16.70 11.25 -8.14
CA THR A 302 -15.23 11.24 -8.34
C THR A 302 -14.74 12.32 -9.29
N THR A 303 -15.63 13.15 -9.85
CA THR A 303 -15.29 14.28 -10.72
C THR A 303 -15.64 15.62 -10.07
N GLY A 304 -15.03 16.70 -10.52
CA GLY A 304 -15.13 18.03 -9.94
C GLY A 304 -13.99 18.29 -8.96
N THR A 305 -14.27 19.04 -7.91
CA THR A 305 -13.33 19.40 -6.85
C THR A 305 -13.91 19.09 -5.47
N GLY A 306 -13.06 18.93 -4.49
CA GLY A 306 -13.48 18.75 -3.09
C GLY A 306 -12.31 18.99 -2.15
N LYS A 307 -12.64 19.09 -0.85
CA LYS A 307 -11.64 19.19 0.22
C LYS A 307 -11.08 17.82 0.54
N GLY A 308 -9.92 17.80 1.18
CA GLY A 308 -9.29 16.58 1.68
C GLY A 308 -8.26 16.85 2.75
N LEU A 309 -7.66 15.77 3.22
CA LEU A 309 -6.48 15.77 4.09
C LEU A 309 -5.40 14.94 3.40
N ALA A 310 -4.16 15.34 3.59
CA ALA A 310 -2.99 14.55 3.21
C ALA A 310 -2.08 14.39 4.42
N LEU A 311 -1.72 13.14 4.72
CA LEU A 311 -0.77 12.77 5.75
C LEU A 311 0.47 12.18 5.11
N CYS A 312 1.63 12.64 5.56
CA CYS A 312 2.95 12.15 5.19
C CYS A 312 3.94 12.53 6.30
N ASP A 313 4.94 11.71 6.55
CA ASP A 313 6.03 11.98 7.52
C ASP A 313 5.56 12.40 8.92
N GLY A 314 4.47 11.82 9.42
CA GLY A 314 3.92 12.16 10.74
C GLY A 314 3.27 13.54 10.81
N THR A 315 2.91 14.12 9.67
CA THR A 315 2.23 15.41 9.57
C THR A 315 0.94 15.31 8.79
N VAL A 316 0.02 16.26 9.01
CA VAL A 316 -1.23 16.43 8.26
C VAL A 316 -1.35 17.83 7.71
N ARG A 317 -1.97 17.95 6.54
CA ARG A 317 -2.38 19.23 5.97
C ARG A 317 -3.71 19.12 5.25
N GLU A 318 -4.44 20.24 5.23
CA GLU A 318 -5.62 20.36 4.37
C GLU A 318 -5.22 20.48 2.91
N ILE A 319 -6.01 19.83 2.04
CA ILE A 319 -5.81 19.83 0.58
C ILE A 319 -7.12 20.06 -0.17
N THR A 320 -6.99 20.32 -1.45
CA THR A 320 -8.09 20.27 -2.42
C THR A 320 -7.77 19.19 -3.46
N TRP A 321 -8.73 18.33 -3.77
CA TRP A 321 -8.61 17.40 -4.88
C TRP A 321 -9.40 17.89 -6.09
N SER A 322 -8.95 17.51 -7.29
CA SER A 322 -9.58 17.87 -8.56
C SER A 322 -9.53 16.73 -9.57
N LYS A 323 -10.62 16.52 -10.29
CA LYS A 323 -10.72 15.59 -11.43
C LYS A 323 -11.76 16.14 -12.40
N SER A 324 -11.32 16.73 -13.50
CA SER A 324 -12.20 17.51 -14.40
C SER A 324 -13.24 16.64 -15.14
N LYS A 325 -12.89 15.42 -15.51
CA LYS A 325 -13.76 14.44 -16.20
C LYS A 325 -13.33 13.01 -15.83
N ASN A 326 -14.15 12.01 -16.20
CA ASN A 326 -13.86 10.61 -15.85
C ASN A 326 -12.49 10.11 -16.33
N SER A 327 -12.01 10.61 -17.48
CA SER A 327 -10.70 10.23 -18.03
C SER A 327 -9.54 11.12 -17.61
N SER A 328 -9.76 12.16 -16.79
CA SER A 328 -8.66 12.98 -16.26
C SER A 328 -8.03 12.31 -15.06
N PRO A 329 -6.74 12.49 -14.82
CA PRO A 329 -6.10 12.13 -13.56
C PRO A 329 -6.82 12.78 -12.37
N LEU A 330 -6.73 12.14 -11.22
CA LEU A 330 -7.07 12.73 -9.94
C LEU A 330 -5.82 13.47 -9.44
N THR A 331 -5.96 14.75 -9.15
CA THR A 331 -4.86 15.65 -8.78
C THR A 331 -5.12 16.27 -7.41
N TYR A 332 -4.07 16.64 -6.74
CA TYR A 332 -4.10 17.19 -5.38
C TYR A 332 -3.39 18.54 -5.33
N TYR A 333 -3.95 19.45 -4.57
CA TYR A 333 -3.44 20.81 -4.40
C TYR A 333 -3.43 21.20 -2.93
N THR A 334 -2.47 22.01 -2.55
CA THR A 334 -2.48 22.70 -1.28
C THR A 334 -3.61 23.73 -1.22
N THR A 335 -3.93 24.26 -0.05
CA THR A 335 -5.01 25.24 0.12
C THR A 335 -4.75 26.57 -0.58
N ASP A 336 -3.49 26.88 -0.89
CA ASP A 336 -3.06 28.04 -1.70
C ASP A 336 -2.98 27.73 -3.22
N GLY A 337 -3.40 26.53 -3.62
CA GLY A 337 -3.56 26.14 -5.02
C GLY A 337 -2.29 25.63 -5.71
N GLN A 338 -1.21 25.36 -4.97
CA GLN A 338 -0.02 24.73 -5.55
C GLN A 338 -0.21 23.22 -5.67
N PRO A 339 0.40 22.53 -6.64
CA PRO A 339 0.42 21.07 -6.69
C PRO A 339 0.93 20.50 -5.35
N LEU A 340 0.23 19.52 -4.81
CA LEU A 340 0.67 18.81 -3.61
C LEU A 340 1.83 17.88 -3.97
N GLN A 341 2.94 18.04 -3.30
CA GLN A 341 4.03 17.07 -3.35
C GLN A 341 3.76 15.94 -2.34
N LEU A 342 3.71 14.71 -2.84
CA LEU A 342 3.60 13.48 -2.04
C LEU A 342 4.99 13.03 -1.56
N GLY A 343 5.05 12.31 -0.47
CA GLY A 343 6.28 11.58 -0.11
C GLY A 343 6.54 10.45 -1.11
N VAL A 344 7.81 10.20 -1.42
CA VAL A 344 8.22 9.09 -2.30
C VAL A 344 7.82 7.76 -1.65
N GLY A 345 6.96 6.99 -2.32
CA GLY A 345 6.40 5.73 -1.86
C GLY A 345 4.90 5.59 -2.14
N SER A 346 4.32 4.48 -1.69
CA SER A 346 2.91 4.13 -1.95
C SER A 346 1.92 5.06 -1.25
N SER A 347 0.68 5.09 -1.77
CA SER A 347 -0.38 5.95 -1.27
C SER A 347 -1.66 5.17 -0.95
N TYR A 348 -2.33 5.51 0.15
CA TYR A 348 -3.67 5.02 0.50
C TYR A 348 -4.67 6.18 0.44
N VAL A 349 -5.66 6.07 -0.44
CA VAL A 349 -6.64 7.14 -0.72
C VAL A 349 -8.01 6.73 -0.23
N ASN A 350 -8.45 7.34 0.85
CA ASN A 350 -9.77 7.15 1.45
C ASN A 350 -10.76 8.14 0.81
N ILE A 351 -11.75 7.64 0.07
CA ILE A 351 -12.83 8.48 -0.48
C ILE A 351 -14.04 8.36 0.45
N VAL A 352 -14.42 9.47 1.06
CA VAL A 352 -15.44 9.49 2.11
C VAL A 352 -16.55 10.49 1.83
N LYS A 353 -17.73 10.28 2.42
CA LYS A 353 -18.79 11.29 2.36
C LYS A 353 -18.38 12.57 3.07
N ASN A 354 -18.92 13.72 2.62
CA ASN A 354 -18.63 15.03 3.24
C ASN A 354 -18.90 15.10 4.75
N SER A 355 -19.78 14.24 5.28
CA SER A 355 -20.11 14.13 6.70
C SER A 355 -19.46 12.92 7.39
N ALA A 356 -18.39 12.35 6.83
CA ALA A 356 -17.66 11.26 7.47
C ALA A 356 -16.99 11.75 8.75
N ASP A 357 -16.95 10.87 9.75
CA ASP A 357 -16.17 11.10 10.95
C ASP A 357 -14.71 10.70 10.66
N VAL A 358 -13.84 11.69 10.73
CA VAL A 358 -12.40 11.56 10.51
C VAL A 358 -11.68 12.22 11.67
N SER A 359 -10.91 11.46 12.41
CA SER A 359 -10.15 11.92 13.56
C SER A 359 -8.65 11.86 13.28
N VAL A 360 -7.96 12.96 13.58
CA VAL A 360 -6.50 13.09 13.44
C VAL A 360 -5.92 13.43 14.82
N THR A 361 -4.88 12.72 15.24
CA THR A 361 -4.19 12.95 16.54
C THR A 361 -2.68 12.82 16.42
#